data_eaa5722f50a59c456c887df4eab85c0a
#
_entry.id   eaa5722f50a59c456c887df4eab85c0a
#
_cell.length_a   1.000
_cell.length_b   1.000
_cell.length_c   1.000
_cell.angle_alpha   90.00
_cell.angle_beta   90.00
_cell.angle_gamma   90.00
#
_symmetry.space_group_name_H-M   'P 1'
#
loop_
_entity.id
_entity.type
_entity.pdbx_description
1 polymer ?
#
loop_
_entity_poly.entity_id
_entity_poly.type
_entity_poly.pdbx_seq_one_letter_code
_entity_poly.pdbx_strand_id
1 'polypeptide(L)'
;YNCLTAGVANIVDMKTVMANEVDGDMGNAWLKANSAGTGAYVLKSFKPNEGYVLEARQGHWRGDAKIKNIFMQHIPEGATQRLLLEKGDIDIARELTPTDLEGLAGNADIKIQSDVGGQVFYLSFNHKNENYKNQKLLDAMRWAIDYQGMADTFLKGSMVVHQAYLPNGYLGALSDTPYKLDIEKAKALVAESGVANPKVVLDVRNAADRMEMAQSIQNTFGQAGITVELNIGEGAEQLKRYRARQHDATLQSW
;
A
#
# COMPACT_ATOMS: atom_id res chain seq x y z
N TYR A 1 4.97 12.22 21.73
CA TYR A 1 6.02 12.50 20.73
C TYR A 1 5.80 11.71 19.44
N ASN A 2 5.38 10.44 19.49
CA ASN A 2 5.21 9.59 18.30
C ASN A 2 4.19 10.17 17.29
N CYS A 3 3.17 10.89 17.73
CA CYS A 3 2.22 11.56 16.83
C CYS A 3 2.87 12.66 15.97
N LEU A 4 4.01 13.22 16.41
CA LEU A 4 4.74 14.25 15.67
C LEU A 4 5.63 13.71 14.55
N THR A 5 5.77 12.38 14.45
CA THR A 5 6.50 11.73 13.35
C THR A 5 5.63 11.47 12.12
N ALA A 6 4.31 11.60 12.25
CA ALA A 6 3.38 11.44 11.15
C ALA A 6 3.41 12.64 10.20
N GLY A 7 3.17 12.41 8.91
CA GLY A 7 3.17 13.44 7.88
C GLY A 7 2.20 14.61 8.15
N VAL A 8 1.14 14.39 8.93
CA VAL A 8 0.19 15.43 9.34
C VAL A 8 0.78 16.44 10.33
N ALA A 9 1.92 16.11 10.97
CA ALA A 9 2.59 16.97 11.95
C ALA A 9 3.80 17.71 11.34
N ASN A 10 3.95 17.74 10.02
CA ASN A 10 5.02 18.48 9.36
C ASN A 10 4.91 19.98 9.68
N ILE A 11 6.05 20.57 10.09
CA ILE A 11 6.14 21.99 10.41
C ILE A 11 6.49 22.74 9.13
N VAL A 12 5.70 23.76 8.82
CA VAL A 12 5.88 24.62 7.65
C VAL A 12 6.08 26.08 8.07
N ASP A 13 6.70 26.90 7.23
CA ASP A 13 6.77 28.35 7.44
C ASP A 13 5.37 28.95 7.28
N MET A 14 4.78 29.31 8.42
CA MET A 14 3.43 29.87 8.48
C MET A 14 3.30 31.16 7.67
N LYS A 15 4.32 32.02 7.67
CA LYS A 15 4.28 33.30 6.95
C LYS A 15 4.14 33.07 5.44
N THR A 16 4.95 32.17 4.91
CA THR A 16 4.89 31.79 3.48
C THR A 16 3.56 31.14 3.13
N VAL A 17 3.08 30.23 3.98
CA VAL A 17 1.82 29.49 3.73
C VAL A 17 0.62 30.43 3.75
N MET A 18 0.50 31.27 4.78
CA MET A 18 -0.62 32.21 4.93
C MET A 18 -0.62 33.33 3.88
N ALA A 19 0.54 33.69 3.33
CA ALA A 19 0.63 34.63 2.21
C ALA A 19 0.00 34.07 0.91
N ASN A 20 -0.24 32.76 0.86
CA ASN A 20 -0.84 32.05 -0.27
C ASN A 20 -2.21 31.43 0.09
N GLU A 21 -2.82 31.89 1.18
CA GLU A 21 -4.16 31.48 1.57
C GLU A 21 -5.22 31.95 0.57
N VAL A 22 -6.20 31.10 0.30
CA VAL A 22 -7.37 31.41 -0.53
C VAL A 22 -8.64 30.97 0.21
N ASP A 23 -9.58 31.87 0.37
CA ASP A 23 -10.90 31.61 0.94
C ASP A 23 -10.91 30.88 2.31
N GLY A 24 -9.93 31.17 3.16
CA GLY A 24 -9.84 30.59 4.51
C GLY A 24 -9.28 29.16 4.53
N ASP A 25 -8.64 28.70 3.46
CA ASP A 25 -8.10 27.33 3.36
C ASP A 25 -6.77 27.12 4.12
N MET A 26 -6.27 28.17 4.79
CA MET A 26 -4.98 28.19 5.50
C MET A 26 -3.80 27.80 4.60
N GLY A 27 -3.87 28.11 3.30
CA GLY A 27 -2.84 27.79 2.31
C GLY A 27 -2.79 26.30 1.90
N ASN A 28 -3.82 25.52 2.21
CA ASN A 28 -3.84 24.10 1.89
C ASN A 28 -3.78 23.82 0.39
N ALA A 29 -4.49 24.59 -0.42
CA ALA A 29 -4.46 24.46 -1.88
C ALA A 29 -3.05 24.70 -2.43
N TRP A 30 -2.38 25.75 -1.94
CA TRP A 30 -1.02 26.10 -2.35
C TRP A 30 0.00 25.00 -1.95
N LEU A 31 -0.11 24.44 -0.74
CA LEU A 31 0.79 23.38 -0.24
C LEU A 31 0.70 22.07 -1.04
N LYS A 32 -0.34 21.84 -1.83
CA LYS A 32 -0.45 20.65 -2.69
C LYS A 32 0.61 20.59 -3.79
N ALA A 33 1.15 21.73 -4.19
CA ALA A 33 2.14 21.83 -5.27
C ALA A 33 3.38 22.64 -4.90
N ASN A 34 3.48 23.12 -3.66
CA ASN A 34 4.57 23.99 -3.22
C ASN A 34 5.16 23.50 -1.89
N SER A 35 6.36 23.98 -1.58
CA SER A 35 7.12 23.58 -0.41
C SER A 35 7.38 24.78 0.50
N ALA A 36 7.00 24.66 1.76
CA ALA A 36 7.29 25.63 2.82
C ALA A 36 7.96 25.01 4.05
N GLY A 37 8.47 23.78 3.93
CA GLY A 37 9.18 23.08 5.00
C GLY A 37 10.63 23.50 5.15
N THR A 38 11.31 22.95 6.17
CA THR A 38 12.73 23.20 6.48
C THR A 38 13.67 22.07 6.05
N GLY A 39 13.20 21.14 5.22
CA GLY A 39 13.97 20.02 4.72
C GLY A 39 15.13 20.40 3.79
N ALA A 40 16.02 19.44 3.52
CA ALA A 40 17.20 19.65 2.68
C ALA A 40 16.88 19.89 1.20
N TYR A 41 15.66 19.64 0.78
CA TYR A 41 15.18 19.83 -0.60
C TYR A 41 13.91 20.67 -0.63
N VAL A 42 13.71 21.34 -1.76
CA VAL A 42 12.53 22.14 -2.09
C VAL A 42 11.85 21.53 -3.32
N LEU A 43 10.53 21.45 -3.31
CA LEU A 43 9.76 21.03 -4.48
C LEU A 43 9.88 22.09 -5.58
N LYS A 44 10.45 21.72 -6.72
CA LYS A 44 10.62 22.59 -7.89
C LYS A 44 9.43 22.49 -8.84
N SER A 45 8.95 21.29 -9.05
CA SER A 45 7.76 21.01 -9.86
C SER A 45 7.10 19.73 -9.42
N PHE A 46 5.79 19.67 -9.58
CA PHE A 46 4.97 18.49 -9.34
C PHE A 46 3.91 18.38 -10.43
N LYS A 47 3.83 17.23 -11.06
CA LYS A 47 2.80 16.87 -12.01
C LYS A 47 2.17 15.54 -11.61
N PRO A 48 0.88 15.51 -11.28
CA PRO A 48 0.18 14.28 -10.93
C PRO A 48 0.36 13.22 -12.02
N ASN A 49 0.63 11.98 -11.60
CA ASN A 49 0.86 10.80 -12.46
C ASN A 49 2.05 10.88 -13.43
N GLU A 50 2.82 11.97 -13.44
CA GLU A 50 4.07 12.07 -14.21
C GLU A 50 5.29 12.01 -13.28
N GLY A 51 5.30 12.81 -12.20
CA GLY A 51 6.40 12.84 -11.25
C GLY A 51 6.63 14.21 -10.61
N TYR A 52 7.79 14.34 -9.97
CA TYR A 52 8.20 15.61 -9.35
C TYR A 52 9.71 15.81 -9.38
N VAL A 53 10.12 17.06 -9.26
CA VAL A 53 11.53 17.47 -9.20
C VAL A 53 11.78 18.17 -7.87
N LEU A 54 12.80 17.70 -7.17
CA LEU A 54 13.32 18.34 -5.96
C LEU A 54 14.68 18.98 -6.25
N GLU A 55 14.89 20.17 -5.71
CA GLU A 55 16.15 20.92 -5.78
C GLU A 55 16.73 21.07 -4.37
N ALA A 56 18.03 20.85 -4.21
CA ALA A 56 18.72 21.00 -2.93
C ALA A 56 18.61 22.44 -2.42
N ARG A 57 18.21 22.58 -1.15
CA ARG A 57 18.19 23.88 -0.47
C ARG A 57 19.61 24.33 -0.18
N GLN A 58 19.96 25.54 -0.64
CA GLN A 58 21.23 26.16 -0.29
C GLN A 58 21.22 26.66 1.17
N GLY A 59 22.34 26.51 1.86
CA GLY A 59 22.48 26.93 3.25
C GLY A 59 21.59 26.16 4.23
N HIS A 60 21.31 24.89 3.94
CA HIS A 60 20.53 24.06 4.86
C HIS A 60 21.25 23.88 6.20
N TRP A 61 20.52 23.96 7.30
CA TRP A 61 21.06 23.98 8.68
C TRP A 61 21.88 22.74 9.10
N ARG A 62 21.72 21.60 8.39
CA ARG A 62 22.58 20.40 8.53
C ARG A 62 23.68 20.31 7.49
N GLY A 63 23.94 21.36 6.75
CA GLY A 63 24.84 21.38 5.60
C GLY A 63 24.14 21.10 4.27
N ASP A 64 24.77 21.49 3.20
CA ASP A 64 24.22 21.37 1.85
C ASP A 64 24.16 19.91 1.40
N ALA A 65 23.09 19.54 0.73
CA ALA A 65 22.94 18.23 0.14
C ALA A 65 23.97 18.02 -1.00
N LYS A 66 24.57 16.82 -1.04
CA LYS A 66 25.54 16.46 -2.09
C LYS A 66 24.85 16.29 -3.46
N ILE A 67 23.68 15.68 -3.49
CA ILE A 67 22.85 15.53 -4.69
C ILE A 67 22.07 16.82 -4.86
N LYS A 68 22.24 17.50 -5.99
CA LYS A 68 21.63 18.82 -6.20
C LYS A 68 20.20 18.75 -6.69
N ASN A 69 19.86 17.74 -7.51
CA ASN A 69 18.52 17.54 -8.03
C ASN A 69 18.12 16.09 -7.88
N ILE A 70 16.83 15.86 -7.57
CA ILE A 70 16.20 14.55 -7.54
C ILE A 70 15.01 14.58 -8.49
N PHE A 71 15.00 13.70 -9.47
CA PHE A 71 13.93 13.51 -10.43
C PHE A 71 13.17 12.24 -10.06
N MET A 72 11.93 12.37 -9.68
CA MET A 72 11.05 11.22 -9.42
C MET A 72 10.07 11.07 -10.57
N GLN A 73 10.11 9.95 -11.25
CA GLN A 73 9.19 9.60 -12.33
C GLN A 73 8.17 8.58 -11.84
N HIS A 74 6.93 8.71 -12.25
CA HIS A 74 5.90 7.71 -12.00
C HIS A 74 5.92 6.66 -13.12
N ILE A 75 6.47 5.49 -12.81
CA ILE A 75 6.56 4.35 -13.72
C ILE A 75 5.91 3.16 -13.01
N PRO A 76 4.63 2.86 -13.29
CA PRO A 76 3.89 1.83 -12.57
C PRO A 76 4.38 0.40 -12.87
N GLU A 77 4.95 0.14 -14.05
CA GLU A 77 5.37 -1.20 -14.47
C GLU A 77 6.78 -1.52 -13.96
N GLY A 78 6.91 -2.53 -13.09
CA GLY A 78 8.19 -2.98 -12.52
C GLY A 78 9.20 -3.40 -13.59
N ALA A 79 8.77 -4.12 -14.61
CA ALA A 79 9.63 -4.53 -15.72
C ALA A 79 10.24 -3.32 -16.48
N THR A 80 9.50 -2.24 -16.65
CA THR A 80 10.01 -0.99 -17.24
C THR A 80 11.04 -0.34 -16.33
N GLN A 81 10.77 -0.24 -15.03
CA GLN A 81 11.73 0.29 -14.05
C GLN A 81 13.02 -0.53 -14.07
N ARG A 82 12.92 -1.86 -14.10
CA ARG A 82 14.06 -2.76 -14.18
C ARG A 82 14.92 -2.49 -15.42
N LEU A 83 14.33 -2.41 -16.61
CA LEU A 83 15.04 -2.12 -17.84
C LEU A 83 15.76 -0.77 -17.82
N LEU A 84 15.12 0.27 -17.28
CA LEU A 84 15.73 1.59 -17.15
C LEU A 84 16.91 1.58 -16.17
N LEU A 85 16.80 0.82 -15.07
CA LEU A 85 17.87 0.65 -14.11
C LEU A 85 19.07 -0.11 -14.72
N GLU A 86 18.82 -1.20 -15.45
CA GLU A 86 19.86 -1.98 -16.14
C GLU A 86 20.61 -1.15 -17.19
N LYS A 87 19.93 -0.20 -17.85
CA LYS A 87 20.55 0.74 -18.81
C LYS A 87 21.26 1.92 -18.17
N GLY A 88 21.03 2.18 -16.87
CA GLY A 88 21.52 3.37 -16.18
C GLY A 88 20.72 4.64 -16.49
N ASP A 89 19.51 4.52 -17.03
CA ASP A 89 18.61 5.66 -17.30
C ASP A 89 17.95 6.17 -16.00
N ILE A 90 17.92 5.34 -14.96
CA ILE A 90 17.54 5.69 -13.59
C ILE A 90 18.55 5.13 -12.59
N ASP A 91 18.71 5.80 -11.45
CA ASP A 91 19.63 5.42 -10.37
C ASP A 91 18.97 4.50 -9.34
N ILE A 92 17.64 4.58 -9.18
CA ILE A 92 16.88 3.84 -8.15
C ILE A 92 15.55 3.38 -8.74
N ALA A 93 15.28 2.07 -8.65
CA ALA A 93 13.95 1.49 -8.85
C ALA A 93 13.34 1.10 -7.50
N ARG A 94 12.02 1.18 -7.37
CA ARG A 94 11.30 0.88 -6.12
C ARG A 94 10.12 -0.04 -6.38
N GLU A 95 9.79 -0.84 -5.37
CA GLU A 95 8.59 -1.71 -5.40
C GLU A 95 8.61 -2.70 -6.57
N LEU A 96 9.79 -3.22 -6.89
CA LEU A 96 9.96 -4.26 -7.91
C LEU A 96 9.38 -5.59 -7.42
N THR A 97 8.84 -6.37 -8.33
CA THR A 97 8.34 -7.72 -8.03
C THR A 97 9.50 -8.67 -7.70
N PRO A 98 9.27 -9.78 -6.98
CA PRO A 98 10.30 -10.80 -6.76
C PRO A 98 10.97 -11.29 -8.04
N THR A 99 10.21 -11.46 -9.13
CA THR A 99 10.72 -11.85 -10.44
C THR A 99 11.66 -10.80 -11.03
N ASP A 100 11.34 -9.50 -10.90
CA ASP A 100 12.23 -8.42 -11.34
C ASP A 100 13.52 -8.40 -10.53
N LEU A 101 13.42 -8.62 -9.20
CA LEU A 101 14.59 -8.69 -8.31
C LEU A 101 15.49 -9.89 -8.61
N GLU A 102 14.91 -11.07 -8.88
CA GLU A 102 15.66 -12.25 -9.31
C GLU A 102 16.43 -11.98 -10.61
N GLY A 103 15.80 -11.27 -11.56
CA GLY A 103 16.47 -10.88 -12.80
C GLY A 103 17.63 -9.90 -12.61
N LEU A 104 17.65 -9.10 -11.56
CA LEU A 104 18.72 -8.16 -11.22
C LEU A 104 19.83 -8.78 -10.37
N ALA A 105 19.59 -9.90 -9.69
CA ALA A 105 20.50 -10.47 -8.68
C ALA A 105 21.89 -10.83 -9.21
N GLY A 106 22.06 -11.02 -10.52
CA GLY A 106 23.35 -11.31 -11.16
C GLY A 106 24.12 -10.07 -11.63
N ASN A 107 23.56 -8.88 -11.53
CA ASN A 107 24.21 -7.66 -12.00
C ASN A 107 25.06 -7.02 -10.89
N ALA A 108 26.38 -7.02 -11.08
CA ALA A 108 27.35 -6.51 -10.09
C ALA A 108 27.26 -4.98 -9.87
N ASP A 109 26.70 -4.25 -10.82
CA ASP A 109 26.54 -2.79 -10.75
C ASP A 109 25.28 -2.37 -10.00
N ILE A 110 24.37 -3.33 -9.69
CA ILE A 110 23.09 -3.07 -9.04
C ILE A 110 23.10 -3.65 -7.62
N LYS A 111 22.82 -2.79 -6.65
CA LYS A 111 22.63 -3.19 -5.25
C LYS A 111 21.14 -3.34 -4.95
N ILE A 112 20.70 -4.55 -4.60
CA ILE A 112 19.37 -4.80 -4.06
C ILE A 112 19.43 -4.55 -2.54
N GLN A 113 18.54 -3.70 -2.05
CA GLN A 113 18.37 -3.44 -0.62
C GLN A 113 16.92 -3.70 -0.23
N SER A 114 16.74 -4.53 0.79
CA SER A 114 15.43 -4.84 1.37
C SER A 114 15.48 -4.55 2.86
N ASP A 115 14.54 -3.76 3.33
CA ASP A 115 14.40 -3.40 4.73
C ASP A 115 13.01 -3.82 5.23
N VAL A 116 12.91 -4.21 6.50
CA VAL A 116 11.61 -4.55 7.11
C VAL A 116 10.78 -3.27 7.25
N GLY A 117 9.70 -3.22 6.50
CA GLY A 117 8.72 -2.14 6.59
C GLY A 117 7.74 -2.32 7.75
N GLY A 118 7.30 -1.20 8.34
CA GLY A 118 6.26 -1.19 9.37
C GLY A 118 4.84 -1.18 8.79
N GLN A 119 4.61 -1.78 7.62
CA GLN A 119 3.31 -1.83 6.98
C GLN A 119 2.63 -3.17 7.17
N VAL A 120 1.33 -3.16 7.39
CA VAL A 120 0.46 -4.33 7.36
C VAL A 120 -0.51 -4.22 6.19
N PHE A 121 -0.57 -5.26 5.37
CA PHE A 121 -1.59 -5.42 4.34
C PHE A 121 -2.74 -6.22 4.90
N TYR A 122 -3.95 -5.75 4.68
CA TYR A 122 -5.11 -6.36 5.28
C TYR A 122 -6.35 -6.32 4.35
N LEU A 123 -7.19 -7.32 4.49
CA LEU A 123 -8.53 -7.35 3.92
C LEU A 123 -9.49 -6.80 4.96
N SER A 124 -10.20 -5.73 4.65
CA SER A 124 -11.21 -5.15 5.52
C SER A 124 -12.61 -5.24 4.92
N PHE A 125 -13.60 -5.36 5.80
CA PHE A 125 -15.01 -5.47 5.47
C PHE A 125 -15.80 -4.29 6.03
N ASN A 126 -16.72 -3.77 5.25
CA ASN A 126 -17.60 -2.67 5.68
C ASN A 126 -18.80 -3.23 6.46
N HIS A 127 -18.78 -3.08 7.77
CA HIS A 127 -19.86 -3.53 8.66
C HIS A 127 -21.21 -2.80 8.48
N LYS A 128 -21.34 -1.89 7.49
CA LYS A 128 -22.66 -1.46 7.01
C LYS A 128 -23.39 -2.55 6.25
N ASN A 129 -22.69 -3.50 5.65
CA ASN A 129 -23.28 -4.71 5.09
C ASN A 129 -23.55 -5.69 6.23
N GLU A 130 -24.81 -6.07 6.41
CA GLU A 130 -25.27 -6.93 7.50
C GLU A 130 -24.61 -8.31 7.48
N ASN A 131 -24.24 -8.84 6.30
CA ASN A 131 -23.57 -10.12 6.18
C ASN A 131 -22.22 -10.15 6.93
N TYR A 132 -21.53 -9.01 7.02
CA TYR A 132 -20.24 -8.93 7.75
C TYR A 132 -20.39 -8.73 9.26
N LYS A 133 -21.60 -8.72 9.78
CA LYS A 133 -21.88 -8.89 11.22
C LYS A 133 -21.96 -10.35 11.62
N ASN A 134 -22.04 -11.25 10.65
CA ASN A 134 -22.08 -12.70 10.88
C ASN A 134 -20.66 -13.22 11.12
N GLN A 135 -20.37 -13.55 12.38
CA GLN A 135 -19.03 -14.00 12.78
C GLN A 135 -18.61 -15.30 12.09
N LYS A 136 -19.52 -16.22 11.83
CA LYS A 136 -19.20 -17.48 11.14
C LYS A 136 -18.80 -17.25 9.69
N LEU A 137 -19.45 -16.32 9.00
CA LEU A 137 -19.06 -15.94 7.65
C LEU A 137 -17.68 -15.26 7.63
N LEU A 138 -17.40 -14.37 8.58
CA LEU A 138 -16.06 -13.74 8.70
C LEU A 138 -14.99 -14.79 9.03
N ASP A 139 -15.29 -15.77 9.88
CA ASP A 139 -14.34 -16.83 10.18
C ASP A 139 -14.13 -17.76 8.97
N ALA A 140 -15.18 -18.06 8.19
CA ALA A 140 -15.05 -18.78 6.92
C ALA A 140 -14.08 -18.06 5.98
N MET A 141 -14.21 -16.74 5.84
CA MET A 141 -13.32 -15.92 5.01
C MET A 141 -11.87 -15.96 5.49
N ARG A 142 -11.63 -15.94 6.81
CA ARG A 142 -10.26 -16.06 7.38
C ARG A 142 -9.62 -17.41 7.06
N TRP A 143 -10.39 -18.52 7.15
CA TRP A 143 -9.89 -19.86 6.83
C TRP A 143 -9.78 -20.12 5.32
N ALA A 144 -10.40 -19.28 4.48
CA ALA A 144 -10.32 -19.36 3.02
C ALA A 144 -9.17 -18.56 2.41
N ILE A 145 -8.34 -17.87 3.19
CA ILE A 145 -7.18 -17.11 2.66
C ILE A 145 -5.93 -17.99 2.68
N ASP A 146 -5.23 -18.07 1.54
CA ASP A 146 -3.95 -18.76 1.42
C ASP A 146 -2.77 -17.83 1.79
N TYR A 147 -2.67 -17.49 3.07
CA TYR A 147 -1.64 -16.58 3.58
C TYR A 147 -0.23 -17.07 3.24
N GLN A 148 0.06 -18.35 3.50
CA GLN A 148 1.39 -18.89 3.30
C GLN A 148 1.70 -19.09 1.82
N GLY A 149 0.76 -19.59 1.03
CA GLY A 149 0.96 -19.75 -0.42
C GLY A 149 1.27 -18.43 -1.11
N MET A 150 0.59 -17.33 -0.74
CA MET A 150 0.92 -16.00 -1.25
C MET A 150 2.33 -15.56 -0.84
N ALA A 151 2.71 -15.74 0.44
CA ALA A 151 4.01 -15.35 0.96
C ALA A 151 5.17 -16.16 0.34
N ASP A 152 4.94 -17.45 0.01
CA ASP A 152 5.97 -18.34 -0.54
C ASP A 152 6.11 -18.21 -2.07
N THR A 153 5.15 -17.57 -2.74
CA THR A 153 5.12 -17.43 -4.20
C THR A 153 5.35 -15.97 -4.64
N PHE A 154 4.31 -15.29 -5.09
CA PHE A 154 4.43 -13.96 -5.71
C PHE A 154 4.76 -12.83 -4.71
N LEU A 155 4.64 -13.04 -3.39
CA LEU A 155 5.08 -12.10 -2.35
C LEU A 155 6.41 -12.50 -1.69
N LYS A 156 7.07 -13.53 -2.20
CA LYS A 156 8.32 -14.08 -1.63
C LYS A 156 9.39 -13.00 -1.51
N GLY A 157 9.93 -12.85 -0.29
CA GLY A 157 10.97 -11.85 0.01
C GLY A 157 10.47 -10.42 0.18
N SER A 158 9.21 -10.11 -0.17
CA SER A 158 8.61 -8.79 0.01
C SER A 158 7.66 -8.71 1.19
N MET A 159 6.98 -9.80 1.51
CA MET A 159 6.02 -9.86 2.63
C MET A 159 6.15 -11.15 3.42
N VAL A 160 5.74 -11.10 4.68
CA VAL A 160 5.63 -12.25 5.57
C VAL A 160 4.21 -12.34 6.12
N VAL A 161 3.78 -13.56 6.45
CA VAL A 161 2.47 -13.76 7.08
C VAL A 161 2.43 -13.06 8.42
N HIS A 162 1.41 -12.22 8.62
CA HIS A 162 1.14 -11.53 9.87
C HIS A 162 -0.37 -11.41 10.06
N GLN A 163 -0.89 -11.78 11.22
CA GLN A 163 -2.34 -11.85 11.47
C GLN A 163 -2.76 -11.04 12.70
N ALA A 164 -1.93 -10.07 13.10
CA ALA A 164 -2.21 -9.15 14.19
C ALA A 164 -2.26 -7.69 13.68
N TYR A 165 -2.82 -6.80 14.49
CA TYR A 165 -3.05 -5.41 14.11
C TYR A 165 -1.76 -4.59 14.06
N LEU A 166 -0.86 -4.76 15.05
CA LEU A 166 0.42 -4.05 15.07
C LEU A 166 1.46 -4.79 14.24
N PRO A 167 2.20 -4.11 13.34
CA PRO A 167 3.25 -4.72 12.56
C PRO A 167 4.33 -5.39 13.40
N ASN A 168 5.03 -6.36 12.84
CA ASN A 168 6.20 -6.97 13.47
C ASN A 168 7.25 -5.91 13.82
N GLY A 169 7.87 -6.04 15.01
CA GLY A 169 8.87 -5.09 15.51
C GLY A 169 8.31 -3.93 16.32
N TYR A 170 7.00 -3.74 16.36
CA TYR A 170 6.37 -2.75 17.24
C TYR A 170 6.18 -3.31 18.66
N LEU A 171 6.30 -2.43 19.66
CA LEU A 171 6.06 -2.81 21.05
C LEU A 171 4.61 -3.29 21.23
N GLY A 172 4.45 -4.52 21.71
CA GLY A 172 3.13 -5.15 21.89
C GLY A 172 2.59 -5.85 20.64
N ALA A 173 3.38 -5.95 19.56
CA ALA A 173 2.99 -6.77 18.41
C ALA A 173 2.87 -8.24 18.81
N LEU A 174 1.80 -8.90 18.34
CA LEU A 174 1.59 -10.32 18.50
C LEU A 174 2.18 -11.05 17.28
N SER A 175 2.74 -12.23 17.51
CA SER A 175 3.32 -13.07 16.46
C SER A 175 2.42 -14.24 16.06
N ASP A 176 1.23 -14.35 16.68
CA ASP A 176 0.31 -15.45 16.43
C ASP A 176 -0.26 -15.38 15.01
N THR A 177 -0.30 -16.55 14.35
CA THR A 177 -0.89 -16.72 13.02
C THR A 177 -1.93 -17.86 13.09
N PRO A 178 -3.10 -17.64 13.74
CA PRO A 178 -4.08 -18.67 14.04
C PRO A 178 -4.79 -19.24 12.81
N TYR A 179 -4.76 -18.53 11.68
CA TYR A 179 -5.48 -18.95 10.48
C TYR A 179 -4.53 -19.48 9.42
N LYS A 180 -4.98 -20.50 8.71
CA LYS A 180 -4.33 -21.07 7.52
C LYS A 180 -5.40 -21.44 6.51
N LEU A 181 -5.01 -21.67 5.28
CA LEU A 181 -5.95 -22.15 4.27
C LEU A 181 -6.52 -23.51 4.68
N ASP A 182 -7.83 -23.56 4.83
CA ASP A 182 -8.61 -24.77 5.11
C ASP A 182 -9.99 -24.63 4.45
N ILE A 183 -10.07 -25.05 3.19
CA ILE A 183 -11.27 -24.89 2.36
C ILE A 183 -12.45 -25.67 2.91
N GLU A 184 -12.23 -26.87 3.46
CA GLU A 184 -13.33 -27.69 4.00
C GLU A 184 -13.92 -27.06 5.26
N LYS A 185 -13.06 -26.54 6.14
CA LYS A 185 -13.52 -25.78 7.30
C LYS A 185 -14.24 -24.48 6.89
N ALA A 186 -13.72 -23.78 5.89
CA ALA A 186 -14.37 -22.59 5.36
C ALA A 186 -15.77 -22.89 4.81
N LYS A 187 -15.95 -23.97 4.02
CA LYS A 187 -17.26 -24.43 3.53
C LYS A 187 -18.23 -24.72 4.67
N ALA A 188 -17.76 -25.46 5.69
CA ALA A 188 -18.59 -25.78 6.84
C ALA A 188 -19.08 -24.50 7.54
N LEU A 189 -18.19 -23.52 7.76
CA LEU A 189 -18.52 -22.24 8.37
C LEU A 189 -19.46 -21.39 7.50
N VAL A 190 -19.31 -21.43 6.17
CA VAL A 190 -20.28 -20.79 5.24
C VAL A 190 -21.66 -21.39 5.42
N ALA A 191 -21.76 -22.73 5.44
CA ALA A 191 -23.04 -23.41 5.67
C ALA A 191 -23.64 -23.06 7.04
N GLU A 192 -22.83 -23.07 8.09
CA GLU A 192 -23.25 -22.70 9.44
C GLU A 192 -23.63 -21.22 9.60
N SER A 193 -23.13 -20.34 8.72
CA SER A 193 -23.49 -18.92 8.75
C SER A 193 -24.94 -18.67 8.38
N GLY A 194 -25.58 -19.58 7.64
CA GLY A 194 -26.94 -19.43 7.13
C GLY A 194 -27.07 -18.40 6.02
N VAL A 195 -25.97 -17.78 5.55
CA VAL A 195 -25.99 -16.81 4.46
C VAL A 195 -26.01 -17.56 3.13
N ALA A 196 -27.13 -17.44 2.40
CA ALA A 196 -27.26 -18.07 1.09
C ALA A 196 -26.45 -17.32 0.03
N ASN A 197 -25.61 -18.06 -0.72
CA ASN A 197 -24.81 -17.51 -1.83
C ASN A 197 -24.03 -16.24 -1.43
N PRO A 198 -23.14 -16.28 -0.43
CA PRO A 198 -22.41 -15.11 0.02
C PRO A 198 -21.59 -14.50 -1.12
N LYS A 199 -21.72 -13.19 -1.27
CA LYS A 199 -21.03 -12.41 -2.30
C LYS A 199 -20.23 -11.29 -1.65
N VAL A 200 -19.02 -11.06 -2.14
CA VAL A 200 -18.10 -9.98 -1.74
C VAL A 200 -17.72 -9.18 -2.98
N VAL A 201 -17.92 -7.86 -2.95
CA VAL A 201 -17.33 -6.94 -3.94
C VAL A 201 -16.03 -6.41 -3.34
N LEU A 202 -14.90 -6.83 -3.89
CA LEU A 202 -13.58 -6.48 -3.41
C LEU A 202 -12.99 -5.30 -4.19
N ASP A 203 -12.92 -4.14 -3.55
CA ASP A 203 -12.26 -2.96 -4.08
C ASP A 203 -10.73 -3.18 -4.07
N VAL A 204 -10.10 -3.08 -5.23
CA VAL A 204 -8.68 -3.38 -5.44
C VAL A 204 -8.02 -2.23 -6.18
N ARG A 205 -6.91 -1.72 -5.63
CA ARG A 205 -6.06 -0.77 -6.33
C ARG A 205 -5.38 -1.45 -7.52
N ASN A 206 -5.34 -0.76 -8.67
CA ASN A 206 -4.64 -1.21 -9.86
C ASN A 206 -3.11 -1.15 -9.64
N ALA A 207 -2.58 -2.22 -9.03
CA ALA A 207 -1.16 -2.45 -8.79
C ALA A 207 -0.92 -3.97 -8.78
N ALA A 208 0.21 -4.42 -9.31
CA ALA A 208 0.47 -5.83 -9.58
C ALA A 208 0.29 -6.72 -8.35
N ASP A 209 0.95 -6.39 -7.24
CA ASP A 209 0.87 -7.11 -5.97
C ASP A 209 -0.56 -7.20 -5.41
N ARG A 210 -1.34 -6.12 -5.57
CA ARG A 210 -2.75 -6.08 -5.12
C ARG A 210 -3.64 -6.96 -5.97
N MET A 211 -3.38 -6.97 -7.27
CA MET A 211 -4.13 -7.78 -8.23
C MET A 211 -3.89 -9.27 -7.98
N GLU A 212 -2.64 -9.67 -7.77
CA GLU A 212 -2.29 -11.06 -7.49
C GLU A 212 -2.89 -11.55 -6.16
N MET A 213 -2.84 -10.72 -5.10
CA MET A 213 -3.52 -11.02 -3.83
C MET A 213 -5.03 -11.16 -4.01
N ALA A 214 -5.66 -10.23 -4.75
CA ALA A 214 -7.11 -10.25 -4.97
C ALA A 214 -7.55 -11.48 -5.78
N GLN A 215 -6.79 -11.88 -6.79
CA GLN A 215 -7.05 -13.08 -7.58
C GLN A 215 -6.88 -14.36 -6.75
N SER A 216 -5.86 -14.42 -5.88
CA SER A 216 -5.70 -15.53 -4.94
C SER A 216 -6.90 -15.64 -3.99
N ILE A 217 -7.35 -14.53 -3.40
CA ILE A 217 -8.53 -14.47 -2.54
C ILE A 217 -9.79 -14.88 -3.32
N GLN A 218 -9.99 -14.35 -4.53
CA GLN A 218 -11.12 -14.70 -5.37
C GLN A 218 -11.19 -16.20 -5.64
N ASN A 219 -10.06 -16.82 -5.96
CA ASN A 219 -9.98 -18.24 -6.23
C ASN A 219 -10.33 -19.07 -4.97
N THR A 220 -9.70 -18.79 -3.85
CA THR A 220 -9.88 -19.59 -2.62
C THR A 220 -11.25 -19.37 -1.95
N PHE A 221 -11.78 -18.14 -2.02
CA PHE A 221 -13.14 -17.86 -1.58
C PHE A 221 -14.17 -18.59 -2.47
N GLY A 222 -13.94 -18.61 -3.80
CA GLY A 222 -14.77 -19.37 -4.72
C GLY A 222 -14.82 -20.86 -4.39
N GLN A 223 -13.67 -21.45 -4.04
CA GLN A 223 -13.60 -22.84 -3.59
C GLN A 223 -14.39 -23.07 -2.29
N ALA A 224 -14.48 -22.08 -1.42
CA ALA A 224 -15.26 -22.13 -0.18
C ALA A 224 -16.75 -21.80 -0.38
N GLY A 225 -17.20 -21.52 -1.61
CA GLY A 225 -18.59 -21.19 -1.92
C GLY A 225 -18.94 -19.70 -1.75
N ILE A 226 -17.94 -18.82 -1.68
CA ILE A 226 -18.10 -17.37 -1.57
C ILE A 226 -17.76 -16.73 -2.92
N THR A 227 -18.71 -16.05 -3.55
CA THR A 227 -18.48 -15.35 -4.81
C THR A 227 -17.73 -14.04 -4.58
N VAL A 228 -16.63 -13.81 -5.28
CA VAL A 228 -15.89 -12.53 -5.22
C VAL A 228 -15.92 -11.83 -6.57
N GLU A 229 -16.34 -10.59 -6.57
CA GLU A 229 -16.28 -9.67 -7.70
C GLU A 229 -15.19 -8.64 -7.46
N LEU A 230 -14.23 -8.53 -8.38
CA LEU A 230 -13.14 -7.56 -8.25
C LEU A 230 -13.54 -6.22 -8.85
N ASN A 231 -13.50 -5.16 -8.04
CA ASN A 231 -13.71 -3.78 -8.46
C ASN A 231 -12.35 -3.06 -8.50
N ILE A 232 -11.72 -3.10 -9.67
CA ILE A 232 -10.38 -2.58 -9.88
C ILE A 232 -10.45 -1.10 -10.23
N GLY A 233 -9.61 -0.27 -9.58
CA GLY A 233 -9.57 1.17 -9.85
C GLY A 233 -8.28 1.82 -9.40
N GLU A 234 -8.11 3.07 -9.80
CA GLU A 234 -6.97 3.88 -9.39
C GLU A 234 -6.97 4.14 -7.87
N GLY A 235 -5.77 4.21 -7.28
CA GLY A 235 -5.61 4.29 -5.82
C GLY A 235 -6.35 5.47 -5.18
N ALA A 236 -6.40 6.62 -5.84
CA ALA A 236 -7.12 7.81 -5.35
C ALA A 236 -8.64 7.58 -5.32
N GLU A 237 -9.19 6.91 -6.33
CA GLU A 237 -10.61 6.57 -6.40
C GLU A 237 -10.98 5.52 -5.34
N GLN A 238 -10.22 4.45 -5.22
CA GLN A 238 -10.42 3.42 -4.20
C GLN A 238 -10.36 4.02 -2.78
N LEU A 239 -9.40 4.92 -2.52
CA LEU A 239 -9.32 5.62 -1.24
C LEU A 239 -10.52 6.53 -0.99
N LYS A 240 -11.05 7.22 -2.01
CA LYS A 240 -12.26 8.04 -1.92
C LYS A 240 -13.47 7.18 -1.54
N ARG A 241 -13.67 6.05 -2.22
CA ARG A 241 -14.74 5.08 -1.91
C ARG A 241 -14.61 4.54 -0.48
N TYR A 242 -13.40 4.15 -0.07
CA TYR A 242 -13.11 3.69 1.28
C TYR A 242 -13.49 4.73 2.35
N ARG A 243 -13.04 5.98 2.18
CA ARG A 243 -13.34 7.09 3.11
C ARG A 243 -14.84 7.43 3.16
N ALA A 244 -15.52 7.35 2.04
CA ALA A 244 -16.98 7.53 1.94
C ALA A 244 -17.78 6.32 2.44
N ARG A 245 -17.11 5.21 2.82
CA ARG A 245 -17.71 3.93 3.22
C ARG A 245 -18.68 3.37 2.15
N GLN A 246 -18.27 3.50 0.88
CA GLN A 246 -18.99 2.98 -0.29
C GLN A 246 -18.44 1.65 -0.78
N HIS A 247 -17.32 1.18 -0.20
CA HIS A 247 -16.77 -0.15 -0.45
C HIS A 247 -17.60 -1.21 0.27
N ASP A 248 -17.53 -2.44 -0.21
CA ASP A 248 -18.05 -3.64 0.45
C ASP A 248 -16.90 -4.31 1.22
N ALA A 249 -15.88 -4.76 0.52
CA ALA A 249 -14.59 -5.15 1.07
C ALA A 249 -13.45 -4.45 0.33
N THR A 250 -12.27 -4.34 0.94
CA THR A 250 -11.12 -3.70 0.30
C THR A 250 -9.78 -4.24 0.81
N LEU A 251 -8.81 -4.34 -0.10
CA LEU A 251 -7.40 -4.57 0.25
C LEU A 251 -6.72 -3.22 0.50
N GLN A 252 -6.23 -3.04 1.72
CA GLN A 252 -5.58 -1.80 2.16
C GLN A 252 -4.25 -2.10 2.85
N SER A 253 -3.47 -1.04 3.05
CA SER A 253 -2.26 -1.07 3.86
C SER A 253 -2.15 0.18 4.71
N TRP A 254 -1.51 0.10 5.83
CA TRP A 254 -1.18 1.23 6.70
C TRP A 254 0.09 0.98 7.48
#